data_7e3442bd4aabd5f5458e8144f23385d3
#
_entry.id   7e3442bd4aabd5f5458e8144f23385d3
#
_cell.length_a   1.000
_cell.length_b   1.000
_cell.length_c   1.000
_cell.angle_alpha   90.00
_cell.angle_beta   90.00
_cell.angle_gamma   90.00
#
_symmetry.space_group_name_H-M   'P 1'
#
loop_
_entity.id
_entity.type
_entity.pdbx_description
1 polymer ?
#
loop_
_entity_poly.entity_id
_entity_poly.type
_entity_poly.pdbx_seq_one_letter_code
_entity_poly.pdbx_strand_id
1 'polypeptide(L)'
;TLLIQYVVVVLREMWQRKFLCLFVFAIISFLILVVGIFWPSKFETSATIYADNQNILKPLLQKQAAQSSVQDQTKVVRDMMHSPRMLNKVIEKVIGSDSFESAEEQGKYVNILRGKIKVKPLGAGYIKVSYSDKTSMKAYRVINSVVDMFIQTSADEQRSESREAFLFIDNQ
;
A
#
# COMPACT_ATOMS: atom_id res chain seq x y z
N THR A 1 16.79 19.10 46.53
CA THR A 1 16.30 20.35 47.10
C THR A 1 16.31 21.52 46.10
N LEU A 2 17.36 21.64 45.26
CA LEU A 2 17.47 22.72 44.26
C LEU A 2 16.32 22.71 43.23
N LEU A 3 15.90 21.55 42.74
CA LEU A 3 14.79 21.44 41.76
C LEU A 3 13.48 21.95 42.31
N ILE A 4 13.19 21.74 43.59
CA ILE A 4 11.95 22.22 44.24
C ILE A 4 11.96 23.74 44.32
N GLN A 5 13.08 24.38 44.62
CA GLN A 5 13.21 25.83 44.64
C GLN A 5 13.00 26.44 43.25
N TYR A 6 13.54 25.86 42.19
CA TYR A 6 13.30 26.34 40.83
C TYR A 6 11.84 26.21 40.43
N VAL A 7 11.15 25.14 40.78
CA VAL A 7 9.72 24.95 40.49
C VAL A 7 8.87 26.00 41.23
N VAL A 8 9.16 26.27 42.49
CA VAL A 8 8.43 27.25 43.28
C VAL A 8 8.63 28.67 42.72
N VAL A 9 9.85 29.04 42.33
CA VAL A 9 10.14 30.35 41.74
C VAL A 9 9.41 30.52 40.41
N VAL A 10 9.43 29.51 39.54
CA VAL A 10 8.71 29.51 38.25
C VAL A 10 7.19 29.64 38.47
N LEU A 11 6.62 28.88 39.41
CA LEU A 11 5.20 28.96 39.75
C LEU A 11 4.80 30.36 40.26
N ARG A 12 5.65 30.99 41.07
CA ARG A 12 5.42 32.34 41.61
C ARG A 12 5.47 33.40 40.50
N GLU A 13 6.45 33.32 39.59
CA GLU A 13 6.56 34.19 38.43
C GLU A 13 5.35 34.01 37.48
N MET A 14 4.93 32.78 37.27
CA MET A 14 3.74 32.46 36.44
C MET A 14 2.48 33.11 37.03
N TRP A 15 2.32 33.12 38.36
CA TRP A 15 1.17 33.74 39.00
C TRP A 15 1.16 35.27 38.88
N GLN A 16 2.32 35.90 38.92
CA GLN A 16 2.43 37.36 38.76
C GLN A 16 2.15 37.80 37.33
N ARG A 17 2.49 36.97 36.33
CA ARG A 17 2.30 37.23 34.88
C ARG A 17 1.23 36.35 34.25
N LYS A 18 0.18 36.04 35.01
CA LYS A 18 -0.89 35.10 34.60
C LYS A 18 -1.51 35.38 33.22
N PHE A 19 -1.69 36.65 32.87
CA PHE A 19 -2.24 37.03 31.56
C PHE A 19 -1.26 36.73 30.41
N LEU A 20 0.03 36.91 30.63
CA LEU A 20 1.06 36.62 29.65
C LEU A 20 1.18 35.10 29.41
N CYS A 21 1.19 34.33 30.51
CA CYS A 21 1.20 32.86 30.43
C CYS A 21 -0.05 32.31 29.71
N LEU A 22 -1.24 32.87 30.01
CA LEU A 22 -2.48 32.48 29.37
C LEU A 22 -2.47 32.82 27.87
N PHE A 23 -1.92 33.97 27.50
CA PHE A 23 -1.80 34.37 26.10
C PHE A 23 -0.85 33.48 25.31
N VAL A 24 0.32 33.18 25.88
CA VAL A 24 1.29 32.25 25.27
C VAL A 24 0.68 30.84 25.10
N PHE A 25 -0.01 30.34 26.13
CA PHE A 25 -0.70 29.07 26.08
C PHE A 25 -1.78 29.05 24.98
N ALA A 26 -2.57 30.10 24.86
CA ALA A 26 -3.60 30.24 23.83
C ALA A 26 -2.98 30.21 22.41
N ILE A 27 -1.87 30.93 22.20
CA ILE A 27 -1.16 30.92 20.91
C ILE A 27 -0.65 29.53 20.58
N ILE A 28 0.01 28.84 21.52
CA ILE A 28 0.53 27.50 21.30
C ILE A 28 -0.62 26.53 21.01
N SER A 29 -1.70 26.58 21.78
CA SER A 29 -2.88 25.74 21.55
C SER A 29 -3.51 26.01 20.19
N PHE A 30 -3.59 27.25 19.76
CA PHE A 30 -4.09 27.62 18.44
C PHE A 30 -3.20 27.09 17.31
N LEU A 31 -1.87 27.20 17.45
CA LEU A 31 -0.92 26.66 16.48
C LEU A 31 -1.04 25.14 16.35
N ILE A 32 -1.14 24.41 17.47
CA ILE A 32 -1.31 22.96 17.47
C ILE A 32 -2.63 22.58 16.77
N LEU A 33 -3.70 23.32 17.03
CA LEU A 33 -5.01 23.09 16.42
C LEU A 33 -4.96 23.33 14.91
N VAL A 34 -4.33 24.41 14.45
CA VAL A 34 -4.13 24.70 13.02
C VAL A 34 -3.33 23.59 12.36
N VAL A 35 -2.21 23.18 12.94
CA VAL A 35 -1.38 22.06 12.40
C VAL A 35 -2.21 20.78 12.36
N GLY A 36 -3.01 20.48 13.38
CA GLY A 36 -3.86 19.30 13.43
C GLY A 36 -4.93 19.25 12.33
N ILE A 37 -5.55 20.41 12.02
CA ILE A 37 -6.56 20.51 10.96
C ILE A 37 -5.92 20.36 9.57
N PHE A 38 -4.74 20.93 9.35
CA PHE A 38 -4.03 20.86 8.08
C PHE A 38 -3.25 19.55 7.90
N TRP A 39 -3.19 18.67 8.92
CA TRP A 39 -2.49 17.39 8.79
C TRP A 39 -3.24 16.49 7.81
N PRO A 40 -2.60 16.06 6.69
CA PRO A 40 -3.28 15.25 5.69
C PRO A 40 -3.59 13.85 6.25
N SER A 41 -4.86 13.59 6.52
CA SER A 41 -5.31 12.23 6.86
C SER A 41 -5.20 11.32 5.64
N LYS A 42 -4.51 10.19 5.81
CA LYS A 42 -4.38 9.14 4.78
C LYS A 42 -5.06 7.88 5.31
N PHE A 43 -5.94 7.34 4.52
CA PHE A 43 -6.57 6.05 4.79
C PHE A 43 -5.76 4.96 4.14
N GLU A 44 -5.25 4.02 4.92
CA GLU A 44 -4.55 2.84 4.43
C GLU A 44 -5.47 1.63 4.52
N THR A 45 -5.66 0.98 3.39
CA THR A 45 -6.36 -0.30 3.30
C THR A 45 -5.35 -1.38 2.94
N SER A 46 -5.48 -2.55 3.54
CA SER A 46 -4.59 -3.67 3.26
C SER A 46 -5.37 -4.97 3.11
N ALA A 47 -4.88 -5.82 2.22
CA ALA A 47 -5.30 -7.20 2.07
C ALA A 47 -4.11 -8.12 2.31
N THR A 48 -4.37 -9.31 2.86
CA THR A 48 -3.37 -10.35 3.02
C THR A 48 -3.70 -11.50 2.09
N ILE A 49 -2.72 -11.89 1.28
CA ILE A 49 -2.81 -12.98 0.33
C ILE A 49 -1.92 -14.11 0.82
N TYR A 50 -2.42 -15.34 0.77
CA TYR A 50 -1.61 -16.52 0.97
C TYR A 50 -1.10 -17.00 -0.40
N ALA A 51 0.20 -16.96 -0.59
CA ALA A 51 0.85 -17.43 -1.80
C ALA A 51 1.37 -18.86 -1.54
N ASP A 52 0.59 -19.85 -1.94
CA ASP A 52 1.03 -21.25 -1.87
C ASP A 52 2.10 -21.51 -2.93
N ASN A 53 3.27 -21.89 -2.44
CA ASN A 53 4.43 -22.19 -3.31
C ASN A 53 4.17 -23.31 -4.31
N GLN A 54 3.25 -24.20 -3.99
CA GLN A 54 3.05 -25.38 -4.81
C GLN A 54 2.13 -25.14 -6.02
N ASN A 55 1.15 -24.25 -5.87
CA ASN A 55 0.09 -24.10 -6.86
C ASN A 55 0.10 -22.79 -7.63
N ILE A 56 0.55 -21.69 -7.01
CA ILE A 56 0.44 -20.35 -7.62
C ILE A 56 1.78 -19.87 -8.17
N LEU A 57 2.89 -20.25 -7.56
CA LEU A 57 4.21 -19.70 -7.87
C LEU A 57 5.12 -20.64 -8.68
N LYS A 58 4.81 -21.94 -8.72
CA LYS A 58 5.58 -22.87 -9.57
C LYS A 58 5.66 -22.44 -11.03
N PRO A 59 4.55 -22.04 -11.68
CA PRO A 59 4.59 -21.59 -13.04
C PRO A 59 5.50 -20.38 -13.26
N LEU A 60 5.45 -19.45 -12.32
CA LEU A 60 6.22 -18.20 -12.38
C LEU A 60 7.71 -18.37 -12.06
N LEU A 61 8.06 -19.44 -11.33
CA LEU A 61 9.42 -19.69 -10.82
C LEU A 61 10.18 -20.80 -11.56
N GLN A 62 9.58 -21.48 -12.52
CA GLN A 62 10.20 -22.60 -13.25
C GLN A 62 11.55 -22.28 -13.91
N LYS A 63 11.87 -21.00 -14.13
CA LYS A 63 13.17 -20.56 -14.65
C LYS A 63 14.26 -20.39 -13.59
N GLN A 64 13.93 -20.54 -12.31
CA GLN A 64 14.88 -20.43 -11.20
C GLN A 64 14.67 -21.59 -10.20
N ALA A 65 15.07 -22.77 -10.62
CA ALA A 65 15.05 -23.96 -9.78
C ALA A 65 16.13 -23.87 -8.71
N ALA A 66 15.80 -23.35 -7.55
CA ALA A 66 16.42 -23.64 -6.25
C ALA A 66 15.63 -22.89 -5.18
N GLN A 67 15.28 -23.54 -4.09
CA GLN A 67 14.70 -23.05 -2.84
C GLN A 67 14.38 -21.53 -2.83
N SER A 68 13.26 -21.14 -3.45
CA SER A 68 12.85 -19.75 -3.49
C SER A 68 12.55 -19.28 -2.06
N SER A 69 13.31 -18.32 -1.59
CA SER A 69 13.08 -17.69 -0.30
C SER A 69 11.73 -16.95 -0.32
N VAL A 70 11.12 -16.71 0.85
CA VAL A 70 9.90 -15.89 0.99
C VAL A 70 10.09 -14.50 0.35
N GLN A 71 11.32 -14.00 0.32
CA GLN A 71 11.68 -12.73 -0.31
C GLN A 71 11.58 -12.80 -1.84
N ASP A 72 12.02 -13.90 -2.45
CA ASP A 72 11.92 -14.07 -3.91
C ASP A 72 10.47 -14.16 -4.36
N GLN A 73 9.64 -14.87 -3.61
CA GLN A 73 8.21 -14.95 -3.84
C GLN A 73 7.52 -13.59 -3.75
N THR A 74 7.85 -12.84 -2.70
CA THR A 74 7.31 -11.48 -2.52
C THR A 74 7.73 -10.57 -3.66
N LYS A 75 8.94 -10.74 -4.20
CA LYS A 75 9.44 -9.98 -5.35
C LYS A 75 8.62 -10.29 -6.61
N VAL A 76 8.39 -11.57 -6.91
CA VAL A 76 7.58 -11.99 -8.06
C VAL A 76 6.16 -11.42 -7.97
N VAL A 77 5.49 -11.58 -6.82
CA VAL A 77 4.15 -11.02 -6.60
C VAL A 77 4.14 -9.50 -6.74
N ARG A 78 5.16 -8.82 -6.21
CA ARG A 78 5.30 -7.38 -6.35
C ARG A 78 5.45 -6.96 -7.80
N ASP A 79 6.35 -7.61 -8.55
CA ASP A 79 6.63 -7.26 -9.94
C ASP A 79 5.39 -7.49 -10.81
N MET A 80 4.63 -8.55 -10.54
CA MET A 80 3.35 -8.83 -11.19
C MET A 80 2.30 -7.76 -10.88
N MET A 81 2.12 -7.42 -9.59
CA MET A 81 1.16 -6.38 -9.17
C MET A 81 1.55 -4.97 -9.64
N HIS A 82 2.84 -4.71 -9.85
CA HIS A 82 3.34 -3.44 -10.36
C HIS A 82 3.46 -3.40 -11.89
N SER A 83 3.09 -4.48 -12.58
CA SER A 83 3.16 -4.52 -14.04
C SER A 83 2.20 -3.47 -14.65
N PRO A 84 2.61 -2.78 -15.73
CA PRO A 84 1.74 -1.80 -16.38
C PRO A 84 0.43 -2.40 -16.87
N ARG A 85 0.48 -3.66 -17.35
CA ARG A 85 -0.70 -4.39 -17.82
C ARG A 85 -1.74 -4.57 -16.72
N MET A 86 -1.29 -4.94 -15.52
CA MET A 86 -2.17 -5.14 -14.37
C MET A 86 -2.73 -3.81 -13.85
N LEU A 87 -1.86 -2.79 -13.70
CA LEU A 87 -2.26 -1.49 -13.19
C LEU A 87 -3.24 -0.79 -14.13
N ASN A 88 -3.09 -0.92 -15.44
CA ASN A 88 -4.06 -0.38 -16.41
C ASN A 88 -5.44 -1.02 -16.23
N LYS A 89 -5.53 -2.34 -16.07
CA LYS A 89 -6.80 -3.02 -15.80
C LYS A 89 -7.44 -2.56 -14.47
N VAL A 90 -6.62 -2.34 -13.44
CA VAL A 90 -7.11 -1.81 -12.15
C VAL A 90 -7.67 -0.40 -12.32
N ILE A 91 -6.99 0.45 -13.07
CA ILE A 91 -7.43 1.81 -13.36
C ILE A 91 -8.76 1.79 -14.12
N GLU A 92 -8.87 0.98 -15.15
CA GLU A 92 -10.08 0.80 -15.93
C GLU A 92 -11.27 0.37 -15.05
N LYS A 93 -11.04 -0.58 -14.12
CA LYS A 93 -12.08 -1.08 -13.21
C LYS A 93 -12.49 -0.07 -12.14
N VAL A 94 -11.55 0.75 -11.63
CA VAL A 94 -11.78 1.65 -10.49
C VAL A 94 -12.23 3.04 -10.92
N ILE A 95 -11.70 3.54 -12.03
CA ILE A 95 -11.88 4.93 -12.49
C ILE A 95 -12.69 4.98 -13.79
N GLY A 96 -12.55 3.96 -14.64
CA GLY A 96 -13.11 3.92 -16.00
C GLY A 96 -12.10 4.37 -17.05
N SER A 97 -12.21 3.78 -18.23
CA SER A 97 -11.31 4.07 -19.37
C SER A 97 -11.45 5.52 -19.86
N ASP A 98 -12.67 6.07 -19.76
CA ASP A 98 -13.02 7.37 -20.34
C ASP A 98 -12.62 8.57 -19.47
N SER A 99 -11.95 8.29 -18.33
CA SER A 99 -11.58 9.33 -17.36
C SER A 99 -10.26 10.03 -17.68
N PHE A 100 -9.54 9.60 -18.71
CA PHE A 100 -8.26 10.16 -19.11
C PHE A 100 -8.34 10.76 -20.52
N GLU A 101 -7.90 12.00 -20.67
CA GLU A 101 -7.89 12.71 -21.97
C GLU A 101 -6.74 12.24 -22.87
N SER A 102 -5.69 11.64 -22.29
CA SER A 102 -4.52 11.17 -23.04
C SER A 102 -3.87 9.94 -22.44
N ALA A 103 -3.20 9.15 -23.31
CA ALA A 103 -2.38 8.01 -22.87
C ALA A 103 -1.22 8.41 -21.94
N GLU A 104 -0.71 9.63 -22.07
CA GLU A 104 0.34 10.16 -21.22
C GLU A 104 -0.16 10.40 -19.79
N GLU A 105 -1.36 10.93 -19.63
CA GLU A 105 -2.01 11.15 -18.34
C GLU A 105 -2.27 9.82 -17.64
N GLN A 106 -2.79 8.84 -18.36
CA GLN A 106 -2.95 7.48 -17.85
C GLN A 106 -1.63 6.88 -17.39
N GLY A 107 -0.53 7.05 -18.16
CA GLY A 107 0.81 6.60 -17.79
C GLY A 107 1.34 7.25 -16.51
N LYS A 108 1.12 8.55 -16.32
CA LYS A 108 1.45 9.25 -15.06
C LYS A 108 0.68 8.67 -13.88
N TYR A 109 -0.62 8.39 -14.09
CA TYR A 109 -1.47 7.82 -13.05
C TYR A 109 -1.03 6.39 -12.67
N VAL A 110 -0.67 5.56 -13.65
CA VAL A 110 -0.08 4.23 -13.43
C VAL A 110 1.16 4.32 -12.53
N ASN A 111 2.04 5.27 -12.78
CA ASN A 111 3.26 5.44 -11.97
C ASN A 111 2.94 5.91 -10.54
N ILE A 112 1.97 6.79 -10.36
CA ILE A 112 1.49 7.22 -9.04
C ILE A 112 0.89 6.02 -8.29
N LEU A 113 0.06 5.23 -8.96
CA LEU A 113 -0.59 4.06 -8.38
C LEU A 113 0.46 3.02 -7.94
N ARG A 114 1.45 2.75 -8.82
CA ARG A 114 2.58 1.87 -8.53
C ARG A 114 3.33 2.29 -7.26
N GLY A 115 3.62 3.59 -7.11
CA GLY A 115 4.33 4.10 -5.93
C GLY A 115 3.55 4.03 -4.62
N LYS A 116 2.21 4.00 -4.70
CA LYS A 116 1.33 3.92 -3.54
C LYS A 116 1.00 2.50 -3.10
N ILE A 117 1.05 1.52 -4.00
CA ILE A 117 0.84 0.10 -3.68
C ILE A 117 2.12 -0.43 -3.04
N LYS A 118 2.01 -0.97 -1.83
CA LYS A 118 3.11 -1.57 -1.09
C LYS A 118 2.86 -3.05 -0.91
N VAL A 119 3.85 -3.87 -1.24
CA VAL A 119 3.81 -5.33 -1.10
C VAL A 119 4.91 -5.73 -0.11
N LYS A 120 4.53 -6.36 1.00
CA LYS A 120 5.44 -6.76 2.08
C LYS A 120 5.21 -8.21 2.47
N PRO A 121 6.27 -8.99 2.74
CA PRO A 121 6.12 -10.33 3.30
C PRO A 121 5.67 -10.24 4.77
N LEU A 122 4.75 -11.13 5.17
CA LEU A 122 4.36 -11.35 6.56
C LEU A 122 4.94 -12.65 7.13
N GLY A 123 5.70 -13.42 6.32
CA GLY A 123 6.21 -14.73 6.69
C GLY A 123 5.24 -15.87 6.37
N ALA A 124 5.75 -17.12 6.40
CA ALA A 124 4.97 -18.34 6.17
C ALA A 124 4.09 -18.35 4.89
N GLY A 125 4.54 -17.71 3.81
CA GLY A 125 3.79 -17.62 2.56
C GLY A 125 2.71 -16.52 2.53
N TYR A 126 2.55 -15.75 3.59
CA TYR A 126 1.63 -14.61 3.60
C TYR A 126 2.28 -13.35 3.09
N ILE A 127 1.58 -12.64 2.22
CA ILE A 127 1.99 -11.36 1.62
C ILE A 127 0.92 -10.32 1.90
N LYS A 128 1.33 -9.21 2.50
CA LYS A 128 0.46 -8.05 2.73
C LYS A 128 0.60 -7.06 1.59
N VAL A 129 -0.53 -6.74 0.97
CA VAL A 129 -0.66 -5.68 -0.03
C VAL A 129 -1.40 -4.52 0.61
N SER A 130 -0.84 -3.32 0.57
CA SER A 130 -1.48 -2.13 1.13
C SER A 130 -1.44 -0.96 0.15
N TYR A 131 -2.45 -0.12 0.23
CA TYR A 131 -2.59 1.10 -0.56
C TYR A 131 -3.14 2.22 0.31
N SER A 132 -2.59 3.43 0.14
CA SER A 132 -3.00 4.61 0.90
C SER A 132 -3.54 5.68 -0.03
N ASP A 133 -4.71 6.22 0.31
CA ASP A 133 -5.33 7.34 -0.40
C ASP A 133 -5.99 8.33 0.57
N LYS A 134 -6.38 9.51 0.07
CA LYS A 134 -7.14 10.50 0.83
C LYS A 134 -8.58 10.05 1.12
N THR A 135 -9.11 9.16 0.29
CA THR A 135 -10.48 8.65 0.38
C THR A 135 -10.47 7.17 0.72
N SER A 136 -11.13 6.78 1.81
CA SER A 136 -11.22 5.38 2.26
C SER A 136 -11.86 4.47 1.21
N MET A 137 -12.93 4.94 0.56
CA MET A 137 -13.63 4.19 -0.48
C MET A 137 -12.72 3.90 -1.68
N LYS A 138 -11.90 4.87 -2.11
CA LYS A 138 -10.95 4.68 -3.19
C LYS A 138 -9.85 3.71 -2.81
N ALA A 139 -9.31 3.82 -1.58
CA ALA A 139 -8.33 2.89 -1.08
C ALA A 139 -8.85 1.45 -1.07
N TYR A 140 -10.08 1.24 -0.62
CA TYR A 140 -10.75 -0.06 -0.61
C TYR A 140 -10.94 -0.63 -2.04
N ARG A 141 -11.50 0.17 -2.96
CA ARG A 141 -11.73 -0.27 -4.35
C ARG A 141 -10.43 -0.64 -5.06
N VAL A 142 -9.37 0.12 -4.87
CA VAL A 142 -8.07 -0.16 -5.48
C VAL A 142 -7.52 -1.49 -4.97
N ILE A 143 -7.50 -1.71 -3.64
CA ILE A 143 -6.98 -2.96 -3.06
C ILE A 143 -7.79 -4.16 -3.54
N ASN A 144 -9.11 -4.10 -3.49
CA ASN A 144 -9.95 -5.20 -3.98
C ASN A 144 -9.68 -5.49 -5.46
N SER A 145 -9.59 -4.45 -6.29
CA SER A 145 -9.32 -4.65 -7.72
C SER A 145 -7.94 -5.23 -7.99
N VAL A 146 -6.92 -4.82 -7.23
CA VAL A 146 -5.56 -5.39 -7.34
C VAL A 146 -5.56 -6.86 -6.96
N VAL A 147 -6.20 -7.23 -5.86
CA VAL A 147 -6.29 -8.61 -5.39
C VAL A 147 -7.07 -9.48 -6.36
N ASP A 148 -8.25 -9.01 -6.80
CA ASP A 148 -9.08 -9.73 -7.78
C ASP A 148 -8.31 -9.99 -9.09
N MET A 149 -7.63 -8.95 -9.62
CA MET A 149 -6.83 -9.08 -10.83
C MET A 149 -5.64 -10.02 -10.65
N PHE A 150 -5.01 -10.00 -9.49
CA PHE A 150 -3.93 -10.93 -9.17
C PHE A 150 -4.43 -12.38 -9.18
N ILE A 151 -5.55 -12.65 -8.51
CA ILE A 151 -6.15 -14.00 -8.46
C ILE A 151 -6.53 -14.47 -9.87
N GLN A 152 -7.18 -13.60 -10.67
CA GLN A 152 -7.57 -13.94 -12.04
C GLN A 152 -6.35 -14.22 -12.93
N THR A 153 -5.33 -13.37 -12.88
CA THR A 153 -4.13 -13.53 -13.69
C THR A 153 -3.38 -14.81 -13.31
N SER A 154 -3.25 -15.10 -12.01
CA SER A 154 -2.62 -16.33 -11.53
C SER A 154 -3.40 -17.58 -11.94
N ALA A 155 -4.73 -17.54 -11.93
CA ALA A 155 -5.56 -18.64 -12.38
C ALA A 155 -5.48 -18.86 -13.90
N ASP A 156 -5.41 -17.79 -14.69
CA ASP A 156 -5.29 -17.87 -16.15
C ASP A 156 -3.92 -18.43 -16.56
N GLU A 157 -2.84 -18.03 -15.89
CA GLU A 157 -1.51 -18.58 -16.11
C GLU A 157 -1.47 -20.09 -15.81
N GLN A 158 -2.05 -20.51 -14.69
CA GLN A 158 -2.13 -21.93 -14.33
C GLN A 158 -2.93 -22.75 -15.35
N ARG A 159 -4.03 -22.20 -15.88
CA ARG A 159 -4.81 -22.86 -16.94
C ARG A 159 -4.06 -22.96 -18.25
N SER A 160 -3.31 -21.93 -18.62
CA SER A 160 -2.49 -21.91 -19.83
C SER A 160 -1.44 -23.01 -19.80
N GLU A 161 -0.70 -23.14 -18.70
CA GLU A 161 0.31 -24.19 -18.52
C GLU A 161 -0.28 -25.59 -18.54
N SER A 162 -1.42 -25.79 -17.87
CA SER A 162 -2.09 -27.09 -17.91
C SER A 162 -2.50 -27.46 -19.33
N ARG A 163 -2.95 -26.49 -20.13
CA ARG A 163 -3.30 -26.71 -21.54
C ARG A 163 -2.07 -27.05 -22.41
N GLU A 164 -0.97 -26.34 -22.22
CA GLU A 164 0.27 -26.61 -22.93
C GLU A 164 0.82 -28.02 -22.61
N ALA A 165 0.75 -28.39 -21.32
CA ALA A 165 1.15 -29.76 -20.90
C ALA A 165 0.26 -30.83 -21.53
N PHE A 166 -1.05 -30.62 -21.63
CA PHE A 166 -1.97 -31.54 -22.31
C PHE A 166 -1.67 -31.65 -23.81
N LEU A 167 -1.45 -30.53 -24.49
CA LEU A 167 -1.10 -30.55 -25.93
C LEU A 167 0.24 -31.21 -26.20
N PHE A 168 1.19 -31.13 -25.30
CA PHE A 168 2.47 -31.82 -25.41
C PHE A 168 2.33 -33.34 -25.31
N ILE A 169 1.46 -33.82 -24.41
CA ILE A 169 1.19 -35.26 -24.22
C ILE A 169 0.40 -35.85 -25.42
N ASP A 170 -0.54 -35.07 -25.97
CA ASP A 170 -1.42 -35.50 -27.06
C ASP A 170 -0.68 -35.57 -28.41
N ASN A 171 0.49 -34.90 -28.53
CA ASN A 171 1.34 -34.90 -29.73
C ASN A 171 2.51 -35.91 -29.67
N GLN A 172 2.60 -36.78 -28.66
CA GLN A 172 3.54 -37.89 -28.58
C GLN A 172 2.88 -39.22 -28.88
#